data_d87b48f4f4dedec6468795f00a650f4a
#
_entry.id   d87b48f4f4dedec6468795f00a650f4a
#
_cell.length_a   1.000
_cell.length_b   1.000
_cell.length_c   1.000
_cell.angle_alpha   90.00
_cell.angle_beta   90.00
_cell.angle_gamma   90.00
#
_symmetry.space_group_name_H-M   'P 1'
#
loop_
_entity.id
_entity.type
_entity.pdbx_description
1 polymer ?
#
loop_
_entity_poly.entity_id
_entity_poly.type
_entity_poly.pdbx_seq_one_letter_code
_entity_poly.pdbx_strand_id
1 'polypeptide(L)'
;MKSSNRWLYAIAAVTVLTAVLATVALLLAAPALAAEGPPLPIDPGVLRWGFASAAASAGLAALGAGYAVAQVGTAALGALAEKPELFGRVLVMVGLAEGIAIYGLIVSILILNRLG
;
A
#
# COMPACT_ATOMS: atom_id res chain seq x y z
N MET A 1 -22.47 29.89 -0.25
CA MET A 1 -22.12 28.45 -0.36
C MET A 1 -20.61 28.19 -0.45
N LYS A 2 -19.74 28.95 0.23
CA LYS A 2 -18.25 28.82 0.10
C LYS A 2 -17.55 28.27 1.36
N SER A 3 -18.29 27.92 2.42
CA SER A 3 -17.68 27.43 3.67
C SER A 3 -17.68 25.91 3.84
N SER A 4 -18.40 25.18 2.99
CA SER A 4 -18.58 23.73 3.13
C SER A 4 -17.33 22.91 2.83
N ASN A 5 -16.38 23.42 2.03
CA ASN A 5 -15.23 22.61 1.61
C ASN A 5 -13.98 22.78 2.50
N ARG A 6 -13.95 23.80 3.34
CA ARG A 6 -12.76 24.08 4.19
C ARG A 6 -12.48 22.96 5.19
N TRP A 7 -13.51 22.38 5.76
CA TRP A 7 -13.38 21.27 6.70
C TRP A 7 -12.94 19.97 5.99
N LEU A 8 -13.39 19.74 4.73
CA LEU A 8 -12.92 18.62 3.93
C LEU A 8 -11.42 18.72 3.62
N TYR A 9 -10.95 19.92 3.24
CA TYR A 9 -9.53 20.17 3.05
C TYR A 9 -8.73 20.05 4.36
N ALA A 10 -9.30 20.47 5.47
CA ALA A 10 -8.68 20.32 6.78
C ALA A 10 -8.54 18.84 7.18
N ILE A 11 -9.58 18.03 6.98
CA ILE A 11 -9.52 16.58 7.24
C ILE A 11 -8.49 15.92 6.31
N ALA A 12 -8.53 16.23 5.01
CA ALA A 12 -7.57 15.68 4.05
C ALA A 12 -6.12 16.05 4.42
N ALA A 13 -5.88 17.29 4.82
CA ALA A 13 -4.56 17.73 5.26
C ALA A 13 -4.10 17.02 6.54
N VAL A 14 -4.99 16.83 7.52
CA VAL A 14 -4.70 16.09 8.76
C VAL A 14 -4.40 14.63 8.46
N THR A 15 -5.18 13.97 7.60
CA THR A 15 -4.92 12.56 7.24
C THR A 15 -3.61 12.39 6.49
N VAL A 16 -3.28 13.27 5.56
CA VAL A 16 -1.98 13.25 4.87
C VAL A 16 -0.84 13.49 5.86
N LEU A 17 -0.98 14.47 6.74
CA LEU A 17 0.05 14.79 7.75
C LEU A 17 0.27 13.62 8.71
N THR A 18 -0.81 12.99 9.21
CA THR A 18 -0.69 11.82 10.10
C THR A 18 -0.07 10.62 9.39
N ALA A 19 -0.40 10.39 8.13
CA ALA A 19 0.22 9.33 7.32
C ALA A 19 1.72 9.57 7.13
N VAL A 20 2.12 10.80 6.79
CA VAL A 20 3.53 11.18 6.65
C VAL A 20 4.28 11.03 7.97
N LEU A 21 3.72 11.52 9.08
CA LEU A 21 4.35 11.40 10.40
C LEU A 21 4.48 9.94 10.84
N ALA A 22 3.47 9.10 10.60
CA ALA A 22 3.53 7.68 10.91
C ALA A 22 4.61 6.96 10.07
N THR A 23 4.72 7.30 8.78
CA THR A 23 5.76 6.74 7.90
C THR A 23 7.16 7.16 8.36
N VAL A 24 7.35 8.44 8.69
CA VAL A 24 8.64 8.95 9.19
C VAL A 24 8.99 8.29 10.53
N ALA A 25 8.03 8.19 11.45
CA ALA A 25 8.24 7.52 12.74
C ALA A 25 8.64 6.05 12.56
N LEU A 26 7.99 5.34 11.63
CA LEU A 26 8.32 3.95 11.30
C LEU A 26 9.75 3.83 10.73
N LEU A 27 10.13 4.71 9.81
CA LEU A 27 11.47 4.73 9.22
C LEU A 27 12.56 5.05 10.26
N LEU A 28 12.27 5.94 11.21
CA LEU A 28 13.21 6.28 12.29
C LEU A 28 13.29 5.17 13.36
N ALA A 29 12.20 4.44 13.59
CA ALA A 29 12.16 3.32 14.54
C ALA A 29 12.73 2.01 13.95
N ALA A 30 12.74 1.86 12.63
CA ALA A 30 13.19 0.65 11.97
C ALA A 30 14.61 0.18 12.41
N PRO A 31 15.64 1.04 12.52
CA PRO A 31 16.95 0.59 12.98
C PRO A 31 16.97 0.16 14.46
N ALA A 32 16.13 0.74 15.31
CA ALA A 32 16.03 0.35 16.71
C ALA A 32 15.31 -1.00 16.89
N LEU A 33 14.34 -1.30 16.00
CA LEU A 33 13.64 -2.59 15.97
C LEU A 33 14.46 -3.70 15.30
N ALA A 34 15.42 -3.34 14.45
CA ALA A 34 16.33 -4.26 13.77
C ALA A 34 17.58 -4.63 14.58
N ALA A 35 17.80 -4.00 15.75
CA ALA A 35 18.93 -4.27 16.63
C ALA A 35 18.71 -5.56 17.46
N GLU A 36 18.29 -6.64 16.85
CA GLU A 36 18.30 -7.98 17.43
C GLU A 36 19.67 -8.61 17.15
N GLY A 37 20.24 -9.31 18.14
CA GLY A 37 21.61 -9.83 18.24
C GLY A 37 22.16 -10.56 17.00
N PRO A 38 23.35 -11.18 17.08
CA PRO A 38 23.98 -11.77 15.90
C PRO A 38 23.03 -12.75 15.21
N PRO A 39 22.88 -12.63 13.88
CA PRO A 39 21.94 -13.46 13.16
C PRO A 39 22.28 -14.93 13.33
N LEU A 40 21.31 -15.73 13.80
CA LEU A 40 21.46 -17.16 13.81
C LEU A 40 21.58 -17.66 12.37
N PRO A 41 22.45 -18.67 12.10
CA PRO A 41 22.56 -19.21 10.76
C PRO A 41 21.22 -19.77 10.31
N ILE A 42 20.62 -19.14 9.31
CA ILE A 42 19.33 -19.55 8.75
C ILE A 42 19.58 -20.71 7.78
N ASP A 43 18.79 -21.78 7.93
CA ASP A 43 18.84 -22.92 7.02
C ASP A 43 18.66 -22.45 5.56
N PRO A 44 19.51 -22.90 4.60
CA PRO A 44 19.42 -22.53 3.19
C PRO A 44 18.05 -22.83 2.54
N GLY A 45 17.35 -23.86 3.04
CA GLY A 45 15.98 -24.19 2.62
C GLY A 45 14.99 -23.12 3.06
N VAL A 46 15.10 -22.65 4.29
CA VAL A 46 14.26 -21.55 4.80
C VAL A 46 14.48 -20.27 4.01
N LEU A 47 15.74 -19.92 3.71
CA LEU A 47 16.08 -18.76 2.87
C LEU A 47 15.44 -18.85 1.50
N ARG A 48 15.58 -19.99 0.82
CA ARG A 48 15.04 -20.23 -0.54
C ARG A 48 13.53 -20.07 -0.56
N TRP A 49 12.82 -20.72 0.34
CA TRP A 49 11.38 -20.64 0.44
C TRP A 49 10.89 -19.27 0.92
N GLY A 50 11.65 -18.61 1.78
CA GLY A 50 11.36 -17.26 2.23
C GLY A 50 11.42 -16.24 1.09
N PHE A 51 12.49 -16.27 0.27
CA PHE A 51 12.57 -15.40 -0.91
C PHE A 51 11.47 -15.71 -1.93
N ALA A 52 11.16 -16.98 -2.16
CA ALA A 52 10.07 -17.37 -3.05
C ALA A 52 8.71 -16.86 -2.53
N SER A 53 8.45 -16.99 -1.22
CA SER A 53 7.22 -16.50 -0.60
C SER A 53 7.10 -14.99 -0.65
N ALA A 54 8.20 -14.26 -0.41
CA ALA A 54 8.24 -12.80 -0.52
C ALA A 54 7.94 -12.34 -1.95
N ALA A 55 8.59 -12.96 -2.95
CA ALA A 55 8.35 -12.68 -4.36
C ALA A 55 6.90 -13.00 -4.77
N ALA A 56 6.36 -14.13 -4.32
CA ALA A 56 4.99 -14.53 -4.59
C ALA A 56 3.98 -13.55 -3.95
N SER A 57 4.21 -13.10 -2.72
CA SER A 57 3.34 -12.14 -2.04
C SER A 57 3.22 -10.82 -2.82
N ALA A 58 4.35 -10.22 -3.18
CA ALA A 58 4.35 -8.98 -3.96
C ALA A 58 3.79 -9.18 -5.37
N GLY A 59 4.19 -10.27 -6.05
CA GLY A 59 3.78 -10.56 -7.42
C GLY A 59 2.29 -10.83 -7.55
N LEU A 60 1.72 -11.69 -6.70
CA LEU A 60 0.29 -12.00 -6.73
C LEU A 60 -0.57 -10.80 -6.34
N ALA A 61 -0.14 -10.01 -5.35
CA ALA A 61 -0.83 -8.78 -4.97
C ALA A 61 -0.81 -7.74 -6.11
N ALA A 62 0.32 -7.57 -6.79
CA ALA A 62 0.43 -6.67 -7.94
C ALA A 62 -0.46 -7.10 -9.11
N LEU A 63 -0.52 -8.41 -9.41
CA LEU A 63 -1.41 -8.94 -10.45
C LEU A 63 -2.89 -8.74 -10.08
N GLY A 64 -3.26 -9.02 -8.82
CA GLY A 64 -4.62 -8.81 -8.33
C GLY A 64 -5.05 -7.35 -8.38
N ALA A 65 -4.18 -6.44 -7.94
CA ALA A 65 -4.42 -5.00 -8.00
C ALA A 65 -4.51 -4.49 -9.43
N GLY A 66 -3.61 -4.94 -10.33
CA GLY A 66 -3.64 -4.59 -11.74
C GLY A 66 -4.94 -5.02 -12.42
N TYR A 67 -5.43 -6.22 -12.10
CA TYR A 67 -6.74 -6.68 -12.58
C TYR A 67 -7.89 -5.81 -12.04
N ALA A 68 -7.88 -5.53 -10.73
CA ALA A 68 -8.90 -4.69 -10.10
C ALA A 68 -8.93 -3.28 -10.69
N VAL A 69 -7.76 -2.65 -10.88
CA VAL A 69 -7.63 -1.32 -11.52
C VAL A 69 -8.13 -1.34 -12.95
N ALA A 70 -7.83 -2.38 -13.72
CA ALA A 70 -8.31 -2.52 -15.09
C ALA A 70 -9.85 -2.57 -15.15
N GLN A 71 -10.50 -3.32 -14.26
CA GLN A 71 -11.96 -3.44 -14.20
C GLN A 71 -12.61 -2.13 -13.75
N VAL A 72 -12.12 -1.55 -12.64
CA VAL A 72 -12.64 -0.29 -12.10
C VAL A 72 -12.39 0.85 -13.09
N GLY A 73 -11.19 0.91 -13.69
CA GLY A 73 -10.81 1.95 -14.63
C GLY A 73 -11.70 1.96 -15.88
N THR A 74 -11.96 0.80 -16.45
CA THR A 74 -12.84 0.67 -17.63
C THR A 74 -14.27 1.16 -17.30
N ALA A 75 -14.84 0.71 -16.18
CA ALA A 75 -16.16 1.15 -15.74
C ALA A 75 -16.19 2.65 -15.41
N ALA A 76 -15.10 3.15 -14.81
CA ALA A 76 -14.94 4.55 -14.44
C ALA A 76 -14.94 5.48 -15.65
N LEU A 77 -14.24 5.13 -16.72
CA LEU A 77 -14.18 5.93 -17.94
C LEU A 77 -15.60 6.11 -18.56
N GLY A 78 -16.40 5.04 -18.59
CA GLY A 78 -17.79 5.12 -19.04
C GLY A 78 -18.64 6.02 -18.13
N ALA A 79 -18.55 5.82 -16.82
CA ALA A 79 -19.31 6.61 -15.86
C ALA A 79 -18.95 8.09 -15.87
N LEU A 80 -17.65 8.43 -16.01
CA LEU A 80 -17.16 9.80 -16.06
C LEU A 80 -17.53 10.52 -17.35
N ALA A 81 -17.67 9.80 -18.47
CA ALA A 81 -18.16 10.36 -19.72
C ALA A 81 -19.61 10.87 -19.61
N GLU A 82 -20.44 10.20 -18.82
CA GLU A 82 -21.82 10.59 -18.58
C GLU A 82 -21.96 11.56 -17.40
N LYS A 83 -21.17 11.36 -16.32
CA LYS A 83 -21.30 12.08 -15.06
C LYS A 83 -19.92 12.44 -14.49
N PRO A 84 -19.31 13.55 -14.95
CA PRO A 84 -17.99 13.99 -14.49
C PRO A 84 -17.90 14.23 -12.97
N GLU A 85 -19.02 14.51 -12.30
CA GLU A 85 -19.10 14.68 -10.85
C GLU A 85 -18.76 13.42 -10.04
N LEU A 86 -18.72 12.25 -10.68
CA LEU A 86 -18.33 11.00 -10.04
C LEU A 86 -16.82 10.84 -9.84
N PHE A 87 -16.00 11.75 -10.37
CA PHE A 87 -14.53 11.65 -10.33
C PHE A 87 -13.98 11.33 -8.93
N GLY A 88 -14.46 12.01 -7.89
CA GLY A 88 -14.00 11.77 -6.53
C GLY A 88 -14.29 10.35 -6.02
N ARG A 89 -15.44 9.77 -6.40
CA ARG A 89 -15.80 8.39 -6.02
C ARG A 89 -14.96 7.37 -6.77
N VAL A 90 -14.72 7.62 -8.05
CA VAL A 90 -13.86 6.79 -8.88
C VAL A 90 -12.43 6.76 -8.32
N LEU A 91 -11.90 7.93 -7.94
CA LEU A 91 -10.56 8.02 -7.36
C LEU A 91 -10.41 7.18 -6.09
N VAL A 92 -11.42 7.19 -5.22
CA VAL A 92 -11.44 6.34 -4.02
C VAL A 92 -11.43 4.85 -4.39
N MET A 93 -12.22 4.43 -5.38
CA MET A 93 -12.26 3.03 -5.81
C MET A 93 -10.93 2.55 -6.40
N VAL A 94 -10.28 3.39 -7.21
CA VAL A 94 -8.95 3.10 -7.75
C VAL A 94 -7.92 3.02 -6.62
N GLY A 95 -7.93 3.97 -5.68
CA GLY A 95 -7.03 3.96 -4.54
C GLY A 95 -7.19 2.73 -3.63
N LEU A 96 -8.41 2.21 -3.47
CA LEU A 96 -8.64 0.96 -2.76
C LEU A 96 -8.02 -0.24 -3.50
N ALA A 97 -8.14 -0.27 -4.83
CA ALA A 97 -7.53 -1.32 -5.64
C ALA A 97 -5.98 -1.29 -5.56
N GLU A 98 -5.39 -0.09 -5.59
CA GLU A 98 -3.94 0.07 -5.41
C GLU A 98 -3.47 -0.34 -4.00
N GLY A 99 -4.29 -0.10 -2.98
CA GLY A 99 -4.02 -0.51 -1.60
C GLY A 99 -3.77 -2.01 -1.45
N ILE A 100 -4.39 -2.85 -2.28
CA ILE A 100 -4.18 -4.30 -2.28
C ILE A 100 -2.72 -4.64 -2.65
N ALA A 101 -2.13 -3.96 -3.64
CA ALA A 101 -0.74 -4.17 -4.02
C ALA A 101 0.23 -3.81 -2.88
N ILE A 102 -0.06 -2.73 -2.15
CA ILE A 102 0.74 -2.27 -1.02
C ILE A 102 0.74 -3.33 0.10
N TYR A 103 -0.38 -3.99 0.37
CA TYR A 103 -0.44 -5.07 1.35
C TYR A 103 0.51 -6.21 1.02
N GLY A 104 0.53 -6.68 -0.23
CA GLY A 104 1.46 -7.72 -0.66
C GLY A 104 2.92 -7.32 -0.56
N LEU A 105 3.22 -6.06 -0.87
CA LEU A 105 4.56 -5.50 -0.71
C LEU A 105 4.98 -5.46 0.77
N ILE A 106 4.09 -5.03 1.67
CA ILE A 106 4.37 -5.02 3.13
C ILE A 106 4.68 -6.44 3.61
N VAL A 107 3.87 -7.43 3.26
CA VAL A 107 4.12 -8.83 3.62
C VAL A 107 5.46 -9.32 3.08
N SER A 108 5.79 -8.99 1.83
CA SER A 108 7.09 -9.31 1.22
C SER A 108 8.25 -8.72 2.02
N ILE A 109 8.17 -7.44 2.38
CA ILE A 109 9.21 -6.75 3.18
C ILE A 109 9.34 -7.39 4.57
N LEU A 110 8.22 -7.73 5.22
CA LEU A 110 8.25 -8.40 6.53
C LEU A 110 8.91 -9.78 6.48
N ILE A 111 8.68 -10.54 5.41
CA ILE A 111 9.35 -11.82 5.18
C ILE A 111 10.86 -11.59 4.99
N LEU A 112 11.24 -10.67 4.11
CA LEU A 112 12.64 -10.37 3.81
C LEU A 112 13.40 -9.88 5.06
N ASN A 113 12.76 -9.06 5.87
CA ASN A 113 13.35 -8.56 7.12
C ASN A 113 13.56 -9.66 8.18
N ARG A 114 12.90 -10.82 8.04
CA ARG A 114 13.10 -11.99 8.91
C ARG A 114 14.21 -12.91 8.41
N LEU A 115 14.64 -12.73 7.16
CA LEU A 115 15.65 -13.58 6.51
C LEU A 115 17.05 -12.94 6.47
N GLY A 116 17.16 -11.67 6.74
CA GLY A 116 18.40 -10.89 6.77
C GLY A 116 18.53 -10.06 8.00
#